data_802b75f4742f5adc7c412488d581118c
#
_entry.id   802b75f4742f5adc7c412488d581118c
#
_cell.length_a   1.000
_cell.length_b   1.000
_cell.length_c   1.000
_cell.angle_alpha   90.00
_cell.angle_beta   90.00
_cell.angle_gamma   90.00
#
_symmetry.space_group_name_H-M   'P 1'
#
loop_
_entity.id
_entity.type
_entity.pdbx_description
1 polymer ?
#
loop_
_entity_poly.entity_id
_entity_poly.type
_entity_poly.pdbx_seq_one_letter_code
_entity_poly.pdbx_strand_id
1 'polypeptide(L)'
;MTTPVTILHGATVFTAAGGDPFEGSVVVAGDRIANVLTGPSAPSRSGRVIDLHGATLLPGLIDAHVHAAAVRADIQDQHRDLFDSELAVLTARSLTEMLERGFTTVRDAGGADAGYRRLIERGDLAGPRLLVSGRPLTQTGGHGDSRRATESHDFAACPRAQGMTHAVADGPDAVRHAAREELRRGADQIKVMAGGGVMSPTDRLESVQYSLAELSAAVGAAAASGTYVLAHAYTPEAIEVCVAAGVRSIEHGNLLNEPVARLMAQAGTFLVPTLVTYEKLYEQGEELGIPRANLDKLGAIIDAGVNSLRIARGAGVKIGSGSDLLGPMRVHQGREIALQAQALGAAGAIVAATRTNAELLGIDAETGTIEPGKAADLIAVDGDPLADPGLLADPGRLRLVMRAGRTHIDRTG
;
A
#
# COMPACT_ATOMS: atom_id res chain seq x y z
N MET A 1 -3.60 -8.51 36.36
CA MET A 1 -2.27 -8.72 35.70
C MET A 1 -1.76 -7.34 35.33
N THR A 2 -0.52 -7.01 35.66
CA THR A 2 0.08 -5.74 35.24
C THR A 2 0.34 -5.77 33.75
N THR A 3 -0.05 -4.71 33.04
CA THR A 3 0.23 -4.55 31.59
C THR A 3 1.76 -4.60 31.36
N PRO A 4 2.25 -5.45 30.45
CA PRO A 4 3.69 -5.51 30.17
C PRO A 4 4.16 -4.16 29.61
N VAL A 5 5.31 -3.69 30.12
CA VAL A 5 5.94 -2.43 29.69
C VAL A 5 7.24 -2.73 28.96
N THR A 6 7.42 -2.13 27.79
CA THR A 6 8.67 -2.13 27.02
C THR A 6 9.13 -0.69 26.82
N ILE A 7 10.42 -0.45 27.04
CA ILE A 7 11.06 0.85 26.88
C ILE A 7 12.04 0.75 25.72
N LEU A 8 11.77 1.47 24.66
CA LEU A 8 12.65 1.64 23.50
C LEU A 8 13.54 2.85 23.81
N HIS A 9 14.82 2.61 24.14
CA HIS A 9 15.69 3.61 24.75
C HIS A 9 16.80 4.08 23.82
N GLY A 10 17.11 5.38 23.86
CA GLY A 10 18.32 5.97 23.27
C GLY A 10 18.32 6.06 21.75
N ALA A 11 17.16 6.04 21.13
CA ALA A 11 17.03 6.22 19.68
C ALA A 11 16.99 7.68 19.27
N THR A 12 17.35 7.98 18.02
CA THR A 12 16.88 9.17 17.34
C THR A 12 15.43 8.94 16.94
N VAL A 13 14.48 9.66 17.55
CA VAL A 13 13.03 9.49 17.33
C VAL A 13 12.54 10.46 16.27
N PHE A 14 12.00 9.95 15.18
CA PHE A 14 11.25 10.73 14.18
C PHE A 14 9.77 10.33 14.28
N THR A 15 8.97 11.23 14.85
CA THR A 15 7.56 10.93 15.16
C THR A 15 6.63 10.91 13.95
N ALA A 16 7.02 11.51 12.83
CA ALA A 16 6.17 11.82 11.67
C ALA A 16 4.95 12.72 12.00
N ALA A 17 4.77 13.13 13.26
CA ALA A 17 3.70 14.06 13.67
C ALA A 17 4.01 15.53 13.33
N GLY A 18 5.26 15.83 13.04
CA GLY A 18 5.83 17.16 12.83
C GLY A 18 7.01 17.38 13.77
N GLY A 19 7.77 18.48 13.52
CA GLY A 19 9.00 18.80 14.24
C GLY A 19 10.21 17.99 13.77
N ASP A 20 11.37 18.37 14.32
CA ASP A 20 12.66 17.73 14.02
C ASP A 20 12.84 16.43 14.78
N PRO A 21 13.67 15.50 14.29
CA PRO A 21 14.08 14.31 15.06
C PRO A 21 14.79 14.70 16.35
N PHE A 22 14.65 13.89 17.38
CA PHE A 22 15.28 14.14 18.67
C PHE A 22 15.77 12.84 19.30
N GLU A 23 16.81 12.92 20.14
CA GLU A 23 17.22 11.81 20.96
C GLU A 23 16.20 11.57 22.08
N GLY A 24 15.75 10.32 22.24
CA GLY A 24 14.70 10.04 23.21
C GLY A 24 14.40 8.57 23.43
N SER A 25 13.27 8.35 24.11
CA SER A 25 12.77 7.01 24.43
C SER A 25 11.27 6.94 24.23
N VAL A 26 10.79 5.77 23.79
CA VAL A 26 9.36 5.49 23.66
C VAL A 26 8.98 4.39 24.65
N VAL A 27 7.97 4.66 25.48
CA VAL A 27 7.41 3.70 26.44
C VAL A 27 6.17 3.07 25.84
N VAL A 28 6.19 1.76 25.70
CA VAL A 28 5.07 0.95 25.22
C VAL A 28 4.45 0.21 26.41
N ALA A 29 3.12 0.29 26.55
CA ALA A 29 2.35 -0.44 27.55
C ALA A 29 1.28 -1.27 26.84
N GLY A 30 1.43 -2.59 26.87
CA GLY A 30 0.58 -3.49 26.09
C GLY A 30 0.77 -3.25 24.59
N ASP A 31 -0.32 -2.90 23.92
CA ASP A 31 -0.36 -2.64 22.46
C ASP A 31 -0.23 -1.16 22.08
N ARG A 32 -0.08 -0.26 23.09
CA ARG A 32 -0.12 1.19 22.89
C ARG A 32 1.16 1.90 23.30
N ILE A 33 1.46 3.01 22.63
CA ILE A 33 2.46 3.98 23.05
C ILE A 33 1.92 4.69 24.30
N ALA A 34 2.58 4.51 25.44
CA ALA A 34 2.19 5.13 26.69
C ALA A 34 2.83 6.51 26.88
N ASN A 35 4.07 6.69 26.38
CA ASN A 35 4.78 7.96 26.52
C ASN A 35 5.90 8.08 25.49
N VAL A 36 6.23 9.32 25.14
CA VAL A 36 7.39 9.70 24.30
C VAL A 36 8.21 10.70 25.10
N LEU A 37 9.47 10.37 25.35
CA LEU A 37 10.36 11.12 26.24
C LEU A 37 11.54 11.67 25.45
N THR A 38 11.83 12.94 25.64
CA THR A 38 12.99 13.61 25.05
C THR A 38 14.20 13.54 25.99
N GLY A 39 15.39 13.42 25.40
CA GLY A 39 16.67 13.40 26.13
C GLY A 39 17.22 12.00 26.39
N PRO A 40 18.49 11.92 26.80
CA PRO A 40 19.24 10.67 26.89
C PRO A 40 18.92 9.81 28.14
N SER A 41 18.12 10.31 29.05
CA SER A 41 17.87 9.59 30.31
C SER A 41 16.88 8.45 30.12
N ALA A 42 17.27 7.24 30.56
CA ALA A 42 16.33 6.13 30.63
C ALA A 42 15.21 6.43 31.63
N PRO A 43 13.94 6.15 31.28
CA PRO A 43 12.86 6.36 32.24
C PRO A 43 12.98 5.43 33.44
N SER A 44 12.69 5.94 34.63
CA SER A 44 12.74 5.20 35.91
C SER A 44 11.56 4.22 36.08
N ARG A 45 11.13 3.56 35.03
CA ARG A 45 10.01 2.60 35.06
C ARG A 45 10.53 1.16 35.03
N SER A 46 9.89 0.29 35.78
CA SER A 46 10.11 -1.16 35.66
C SER A 46 9.53 -1.67 34.35
N GLY A 47 10.32 -2.36 33.54
CA GLY A 47 9.91 -2.91 32.24
C GLY A 47 11.09 -3.51 31.49
N ARG A 48 10.82 -4.16 30.37
CA ARG A 48 11.87 -4.61 29.45
C ARG A 48 12.46 -3.39 28.74
N VAL A 49 13.76 -3.19 28.84
CA VAL A 49 14.47 -2.15 28.09
C VAL A 49 15.10 -2.77 26.85
N ILE A 50 14.87 -2.13 25.71
CA ILE A 50 15.51 -2.43 24.44
C ILE A 50 16.39 -1.23 24.09
N ASP A 51 17.70 -1.46 23.99
CA ASP A 51 18.67 -0.44 23.63
C ASP A 51 18.68 -0.18 22.12
N LEU A 52 18.39 1.07 21.74
CA LEU A 52 18.34 1.52 20.35
C LEU A 52 19.36 2.62 20.03
N HIS A 53 20.41 2.79 20.84
CA HIS A 53 21.45 3.77 20.55
C HIS A 53 22.04 3.55 19.15
N GLY A 54 22.19 4.63 18.39
CA GLY A 54 22.66 4.61 17.00
C GLY A 54 21.61 4.20 15.96
N ALA A 55 20.38 3.90 16.39
CA ALA A 55 19.26 3.65 15.48
C ALA A 55 18.29 4.83 15.42
N THR A 56 17.58 4.94 14.32
CA THR A 56 16.44 5.85 14.16
C THR A 56 15.14 5.09 14.37
N LEU A 57 14.30 5.55 15.30
CA LEU A 57 12.98 5.01 15.59
C LEU A 57 11.93 5.78 14.80
N LEU A 58 11.17 5.05 13.98
CA LEU A 58 10.11 5.55 13.11
C LEU A 58 8.77 4.91 13.47
N PRO A 59 7.61 5.52 13.10
CA PRO A 59 6.36 4.78 13.01
C PRO A 59 6.55 3.59 12.08
N GLY A 60 5.83 2.50 12.32
CA GLY A 60 5.78 1.39 11.38
C GLY A 60 5.33 1.86 10.01
N LEU A 61 5.99 1.36 8.97
CA LEU A 61 5.69 1.73 7.59
C LEU A 61 4.30 1.25 7.19
N ILE A 62 3.64 2.04 6.36
CA ILE A 62 2.34 1.72 5.76
C ILE A 62 2.51 1.70 4.24
N ASP A 63 2.13 0.58 3.61
CA ASP A 63 2.06 0.48 2.16
C ASP A 63 0.59 0.51 1.73
N ALA A 64 0.20 1.57 1.02
CA ALA A 64 -1.18 1.80 0.62
C ALA A 64 -1.57 1.13 -0.70
N HIS A 65 -0.67 0.37 -1.32
CA HIS A 65 -0.95 -0.36 -2.55
C HIS A 65 -0.10 -1.62 -2.67
N VAL A 66 -0.61 -2.73 -2.19
CA VAL A 66 0.00 -4.04 -2.38
C VAL A 66 -0.98 -5.02 -3.03
N HIS A 67 -0.44 -6.08 -3.60
CA HIS A 67 -1.17 -7.26 -4.04
C HIS A 67 -0.54 -8.49 -3.36
N ALA A 68 -0.99 -8.78 -2.12
CA ALA A 68 -0.41 -9.87 -1.32
C ALA A 68 -0.53 -11.23 -2.01
N ALA A 69 -1.59 -11.41 -2.76
CA ALA A 69 -1.88 -12.62 -3.52
C ALA A 69 -1.30 -12.65 -4.95
N ALA A 70 -0.58 -11.61 -5.39
CA ALA A 70 0.22 -11.65 -6.61
C ALA A 70 1.54 -12.37 -6.33
N VAL A 71 1.51 -13.69 -6.19
CA VAL A 71 2.66 -14.49 -5.77
C VAL A 71 3.62 -14.82 -6.93
N ARG A 72 3.19 -14.57 -8.17
CA ARG A 72 4.00 -14.65 -9.39
C ARG A 72 4.07 -13.27 -10.04
N ALA A 73 5.11 -13.03 -10.85
CA ALA A 73 5.23 -11.80 -11.64
C ALA A 73 4.18 -11.77 -12.75
N ASP A 74 3.99 -12.87 -13.46
CA ASP A 74 2.85 -13.06 -14.36
C ASP A 74 1.60 -13.46 -13.56
N ILE A 75 0.83 -12.43 -13.18
CA ILE A 75 -0.39 -12.58 -12.39
C ILE A 75 -1.55 -13.21 -13.16
N GLN A 76 -1.50 -13.16 -14.51
CA GLN A 76 -2.62 -13.64 -15.34
C GLN A 76 -2.69 -15.16 -15.39
N ASP A 77 -1.55 -15.83 -15.37
CA ASP A 77 -1.47 -17.28 -15.46
C ASP A 77 -1.37 -17.98 -14.08
N GLN A 78 -1.22 -17.22 -12.99
CA GLN A 78 -1.06 -17.85 -11.66
C GLN A 78 -2.23 -18.77 -11.26
N HIS A 79 -3.49 -18.47 -11.66
CA HIS A 79 -4.64 -19.36 -11.36
C HIS A 79 -4.66 -20.61 -12.22
N ARG A 80 -3.93 -20.62 -13.34
CA ARG A 80 -3.82 -21.80 -14.22
C ARG A 80 -2.75 -22.76 -13.74
N ASP A 81 -1.75 -22.22 -13.02
CA ASP A 81 -0.52 -22.91 -12.66
C ASP A 81 -0.44 -23.34 -11.19
N LEU A 82 -1.22 -22.70 -10.29
CA LEU A 82 -1.16 -22.95 -8.86
C LEU A 82 -2.48 -23.53 -8.34
N PHE A 83 -2.38 -24.50 -7.44
CA PHE A 83 -3.53 -24.92 -6.64
C PHE A 83 -3.91 -23.82 -5.63
N ASP A 84 -5.19 -23.74 -5.26
CA ASP A 84 -5.68 -22.78 -4.26
C ASP A 84 -4.93 -22.87 -2.93
N SER A 85 -4.53 -24.09 -2.52
CA SER A 85 -3.74 -24.32 -1.30
C SER A 85 -2.32 -23.75 -1.39
N GLU A 86 -1.67 -23.86 -2.56
CA GLU A 86 -0.35 -23.27 -2.78
C GLU A 86 -0.46 -21.74 -2.75
N LEU A 87 -1.43 -21.19 -3.46
CA LEU A 87 -1.68 -19.75 -3.51
C LEU A 87 -1.96 -19.20 -2.10
N ALA A 88 -2.78 -19.91 -1.29
CA ALA A 88 -3.08 -19.50 0.08
C ALA A 88 -1.82 -19.44 0.96
N VAL A 89 -0.97 -20.47 0.90
CA VAL A 89 0.28 -20.53 1.68
C VAL A 89 1.27 -19.44 1.23
N LEU A 90 1.43 -19.24 -0.08
CA LEU A 90 2.33 -18.24 -0.62
C LEU A 90 1.85 -16.80 -0.31
N THR A 91 0.54 -16.57 -0.32
CA THR A 91 -0.04 -15.29 0.10
C THR A 91 0.19 -15.02 1.59
N ALA A 92 -0.02 -16.02 2.45
CA ALA A 92 0.25 -15.89 3.88
C ALA A 92 1.72 -15.57 4.15
N ARG A 93 2.64 -16.25 3.45
CA ARG A 93 4.08 -15.98 3.51
C ARG A 93 4.40 -14.56 3.04
N SER A 94 3.80 -14.09 1.95
CA SER A 94 3.96 -12.73 1.45
C SER A 94 3.62 -11.68 2.53
N LEU A 95 2.51 -11.86 3.25
CA LEU A 95 2.09 -10.97 4.33
C LEU A 95 3.07 -10.98 5.51
N THR A 96 3.61 -12.15 5.87
CA THR A 96 4.64 -12.24 6.92
C THR A 96 5.91 -11.49 6.50
N GLU A 97 6.37 -11.70 5.27
CA GLU A 97 7.54 -11.04 4.71
C GLU A 97 7.38 -9.50 4.61
N MET A 98 6.16 -8.99 4.35
CA MET A 98 5.88 -7.53 4.39
C MET A 98 6.08 -6.96 5.80
N LEU A 99 5.59 -7.67 6.84
CA LEU A 99 5.81 -7.25 8.22
C LEU A 99 7.30 -7.27 8.58
N GLU A 100 8.03 -8.31 8.16
CA GLU A 100 9.47 -8.43 8.38
C GLU A 100 10.29 -7.33 7.70
N ARG A 101 9.77 -6.74 6.60
CA ARG A 101 10.33 -5.55 5.95
C ARG A 101 9.92 -4.23 6.60
N GLY A 102 9.24 -4.26 7.76
CA GLY A 102 8.86 -3.07 8.52
C GLY A 102 7.52 -2.45 8.14
N PHE A 103 6.77 -3.05 7.21
CA PHE A 103 5.42 -2.60 6.88
C PHE A 103 4.43 -3.19 7.88
N THR A 104 4.08 -2.39 8.90
CA THR A 104 3.17 -2.81 9.98
C THR A 104 1.70 -2.73 9.59
N THR A 105 1.40 -1.98 8.52
CA THR A 105 0.06 -1.87 7.92
C THR A 105 0.19 -1.92 6.39
N VAL A 106 -0.73 -2.65 5.73
CA VAL A 106 -0.83 -2.65 4.28
C VAL A 106 -2.28 -2.57 3.81
N ARG A 107 -2.52 -1.86 2.69
CA ARG A 107 -3.78 -1.89 1.96
C ARG A 107 -3.62 -2.76 0.73
N ASP A 108 -4.27 -3.93 0.73
CA ASP A 108 -4.33 -4.78 -0.46
C ASP A 108 -5.31 -4.18 -1.47
N ALA A 109 -4.78 -3.81 -2.63
CA ALA A 109 -5.54 -3.20 -3.72
C ALA A 109 -6.25 -4.24 -4.61
N GLY A 110 -6.19 -5.50 -4.22
CA GLY A 110 -6.90 -6.62 -4.84
C GLY A 110 -6.14 -7.92 -4.74
N GLY A 111 -6.87 -9.00 -4.54
CA GLY A 111 -6.37 -10.35 -4.50
C GLY A 111 -6.46 -11.03 -3.14
N ALA A 112 -6.16 -10.35 -2.04
CA ALA A 112 -6.36 -10.90 -0.71
C ALA A 112 -7.83 -10.76 -0.26
N ASP A 113 -8.35 -11.77 0.43
CA ASP A 113 -9.67 -11.74 1.03
C ASP A 113 -9.62 -11.45 2.55
N ALA A 114 -10.78 -11.20 3.14
CA ALA A 114 -10.92 -10.94 4.58
C ALA A 114 -10.52 -12.13 5.48
N GLY A 115 -10.30 -13.32 4.93
CA GLY A 115 -9.82 -14.47 5.66
C GLY A 115 -8.42 -14.26 6.22
N TYR A 116 -7.51 -13.69 5.42
CA TYR A 116 -6.15 -13.37 5.87
C TYR A 116 -6.15 -12.34 7.00
N ARG A 117 -6.97 -11.28 6.89
CA ARG A 117 -7.14 -10.29 7.96
C ARG A 117 -7.56 -10.97 9.27
N ARG A 118 -8.57 -11.83 9.23
CA ARG A 118 -9.05 -12.56 10.43
C ARG A 118 -7.99 -13.50 11.02
N LEU A 119 -7.16 -14.15 10.20
CA LEU A 119 -6.05 -14.98 10.67
C LEU A 119 -5.00 -14.13 11.40
N ILE A 120 -4.69 -12.94 10.86
CA ILE A 120 -3.74 -12.01 11.48
C ILE A 120 -4.30 -11.44 12.80
N GLU A 121 -5.57 -11.06 12.84
CA GLU A 121 -6.24 -10.53 14.04
C GLU A 121 -6.30 -11.55 15.18
N ARG A 122 -6.49 -12.83 14.86
CA ARG A 122 -6.48 -13.92 15.85
C ARG A 122 -5.07 -14.35 16.27
N GLY A 123 -4.05 -13.91 15.54
CA GLY A 123 -2.66 -14.33 15.77
C GLY A 123 -2.29 -15.70 15.18
N ASP A 124 -3.15 -16.27 14.34
CA ASP A 124 -2.90 -17.52 13.61
C ASP A 124 -1.88 -17.31 12.47
N LEU A 125 -1.75 -16.07 12.00
CA LEU A 125 -0.80 -15.64 10.98
C LEU A 125 -0.03 -14.40 11.46
N ALA A 126 1.29 -14.43 11.39
CA ALA A 126 2.09 -13.21 11.55
C ALA A 126 1.98 -12.36 10.27
N GLY A 127 1.58 -11.10 10.41
CA GLY A 127 1.40 -10.21 9.26
C GLY A 127 1.10 -8.77 9.69
N PRO A 128 1.08 -7.82 8.75
CA PRO A 128 0.72 -6.43 9.01
C PRO A 128 -0.77 -6.29 9.36
N ARG A 129 -1.19 -5.13 9.86
CA ARG A 129 -2.60 -4.73 9.82
C ARG A 129 -3.01 -4.72 8.35
N LEU A 130 -3.98 -5.56 7.96
CA LEU A 130 -4.36 -5.78 6.58
C LEU A 130 -5.74 -5.18 6.31
N LEU A 131 -5.80 -4.25 5.34
CA LEU A 131 -7.05 -3.76 4.75
C LEU A 131 -7.19 -4.39 3.36
N VAL A 132 -8.34 -4.96 3.05
CA VAL A 132 -8.55 -5.73 1.80
C VAL A 132 -9.60 -5.08 0.91
N SER A 133 -9.36 -5.10 -0.40
CA SER A 133 -10.34 -4.67 -1.42
C SER A 133 -11.17 -5.85 -1.97
N GLY A 134 -10.75 -7.09 -1.71
CA GLY A 134 -11.33 -8.25 -2.41
C GLY A 134 -10.97 -8.24 -3.90
N ARG A 135 -11.94 -8.44 -4.77
CA ARG A 135 -11.74 -8.42 -6.22
C ARG A 135 -11.88 -6.99 -6.76
N PRO A 136 -10.87 -6.47 -7.48
CA PRO A 136 -11.01 -5.21 -8.18
C PRO A 136 -12.15 -5.25 -9.22
N LEU A 137 -12.92 -4.17 -9.34
CA LEU A 137 -13.97 -4.04 -10.33
C LEU A 137 -13.36 -3.53 -11.64
N THR A 138 -13.76 -4.12 -12.76
CA THR A 138 -13.31 -3.76 -14.10
C THR A 138 -14.47 -3.89 -15.10
N GLN A 139 -14.44 -3.10 -16.17
CA GLN A 139 -15.34 -3.28 -17.30
C GLN A 139 -14.89 -4.43 -18.21
N THR A 140 -15.77 -4.91 -19.08
CA THR A 140 -15.41 -5.86 -20.15
C THR A 140 -14.28 -5.29 -21.01
N GLY A 141 -13.21 -6.08 -21.21
CA GLY A 141 -12.01 -5.66 -21.95
C GLY A 141 -11.19 -4.58 -21.24
N GLY A 142 -11.45 -4.28 -19.95
CA GLY A 142 -10.69 -3.35 -19.15
C GLY A 142 -9.44 -3.97 -18.52
N HIS A 143 -8.68 -3.16 -17.78
CA HIS A 143 -7.37 -3.53 -17.22
C HIS A 143 -7.42 -4.78 -16.32
N GLY A 144 -8.52 -4.99 -15.61
CA GLY A 144 -8.70 -6.19 -14.77
C GLY A 144 -9.30 -7.38 -15.52
N ASP A 145 -9.73 -7.26 -16.78
CA ASP A 145 -10.26 -8.38 -17.54
C ASP A 145 -9.10 -9.21 -18.11
N SER A 146 -8.75 -10.29 -17.42
CA SER A 146 -7.61 -11.15 -17.75
C SER A 146 -7.84 -12.07 -18.95
N ARG A 147 -9.04 -12.03 -19.58
CA ARG A 147 -9.35 -12.86 -20.75
C ARG A 147 -8.52 -12.43 -21.96
N ARG A 148 -7.94 -13.41 -22.64
CA ARG A 148 -7.37 -13.19 -23.97
C ARG A 148 -8.50 -12.96 -24.99
N ALA A 149 -8.22 -12.29 -26.08
CA ALA A 149 -9.20 -12.00 -27.13
C ALA A 149 -9.92 -13.26 -27.68
N THR A 150 -9.31 -14.44 -27.57
CA THR A 150 -9.85 -15.73 -27.99
C THR A 150 -10.63 -16.48 -26.91
N GLU A 151 -10.66 -15.94 -25.67
CA GLU A 151 -11.31 -16.61 -24.53
C GLU A 151 -12.72 -16.03 -24.32
N SER A 152 -13.71 -16.92 -24.28
CA SER A 152 -15.11 -16.55 -24.04
C SER A 152 -15.55 -16.76 -22.59
N HIS A 153 -14.74 -17.44 -21.77
CA HIS A 153 -15.03 -17.72 -20.36
C HIS A 153 -13.99 -17.02 -19.48
N ASP A 154 -14.46 -16.37 -18.43
CA ASP A 154 -13.62 -15.75 -17.44
C ASP A 154 -13.40 -16.72 -16.27
N PHE A 155 -12.24 -17.40 -16.24
CA PHE A 155 -11.87 -18.27 -15.15
C PHE A 155 -11.62 -17.48 -13.84
N ALA A 156 -11.20 -16.22 -13.96
CA ALA A 156 -10.97 -15.34 -12.81
C ALA A 156 -12.28 -14.78 -12.21
N ALA A 157 -13.38 -14.85 -12.94
CA ALA A 157 -14.70 -14.46 -12.43
C ALA A 157 -15.35 -15.53 -11.52
N CYS A 158 -14.71 -16.68 -11.33
CA CYS A 158 -15.22 -17.69 -10.41
C CYS A 158 -15.29 -17.09 -8.98
N PRO A 159 -16.47 -17.06 -8.33
CA PRO A 159 -16.60 -16.46 -6.99
C PRO A 159 -15.78 -17.16 -5.90
N ARG A 160 -15.27 -18.34 -6.17
CA ARG A 160 -14.40 -19.11 -5.27
C ARG A 160 -12.92 -19.00 -5.62
N ALA A 161 -12.58 -18.40 -6.76
CA ALA A 161 -11.19 -18.23 -7.13
C ALA A 161 -10.49 -17.32 -6.10
N GLN A 162 -9.33 -17.73 -5.66
CA GLN A 162 -8.44 -16.95 -4.79
C GLN A 162 -7.41 -16.19 -5.63
N GLY A 163 -6.77 -15.21 -5.03
CA GLY A 163 -5.67 -14.49 -5.66
C GLY A 163 -6.13 -13.35 -6.55
N MET A 164 -5.39 -13.10 -7.61
CA MET A 164 -5.59 -11.96 -8.52
C MET A 164 -6.81 -12.17 -9.44
N THR A 165 -8.00 -12.21 -8.85
CA THR A 165 -9.28 -12.31 -9.55
C THR A 165 -9.99 -10.96 -9.59
N HIS A 166 -10.88 -10.78 -10.57
CA HIS A 166 -11.55 -9.51 -10.84
C HIS A 166 -13.07 -9.68 -10.89
N ALA A 167 -13.81 -8.60 -10.67
CA ALA A 167 -15.25 -8.55 -10.86
C ALA A 167 -15.54 -7.74 -12.15
N VAL A 168 -15.79 -8.45 -13.25
CA VAL A 168 -16.19 -7.78 -14.51
C VAL A 168 -17.66 -7.36 -14.41
N ALA A 169 -17.90 -6.04 -14.53
CA ALA A 169 -19.23 -5.46 -14.39
C ALA A 169 -19.39 -4.25 -15.31
N ASP A 170 -20.42 -4.25 -16.15
CA ASP A 170 -20.74 -3.17 -17.08
C ASP A 170 -22.08 -2.52 -16.71
N GLY A 171 -22.10 -1.21 -16.72
CA GLY A 171 -23.25 -0.38 -16.37
C GLY A 171 -23.37 -0.15 -14.84
N PRO A 172 -24.01 1.00 -14.46
CA PRO A 172 -24.05 1.45 -13.07
C PRO A 172 -24.65 0.45 -12.08
N ASP A 173 -25.65 -0.34 -12.51
CA ASP A 173 -26.33 -1.28 -11.64
C ASP A 173 -25.48 -2.54 -11.37
N ALA A 174 -24.76 -3.05 -12.37
CA ALA A 174 -23.84 -4.16 -12.23
C ALA A 174 -22.62 -3.77 -11.37
N VAL A 175 -22.05 -2.58 -11.59
CA VAL A 175 -20.95 -2.03 -10.80
C VAL A 175 -21.37 -1.85 -9.33
N ARG A 176 -22.57 -1.30 -9.08
CA ARG A 176 -23.13 -1.18 -7.72
C ARG A 176 -23.30 -2.54 -7.06
N HIS A 177 -23.79 -3.53 -7.80
CA HIS A 177 -23.94 -4.89 -7.28
C HIS A 177 -22.59 -5.51 -6.94
N ALA A 178 -21.61 -5.42 -7.83
CA ALA A 178 -20.26 -5.93 -7.60
C ALA A 178 -19.59 -5.28 -6.39
N ALA A 179 -19.67 -3.94 -6.25
CA ALA A 179 -19.14 -3.24 -5.09
C ALA A 179 -19.77 -3.72 -3.77
N ARG A 180 -21.10 -3.87 -3.74
CA ARG A 180 -21.83 -4.39 -2.57
C ARG A 180 -21.44 -5.84 -2.26
N GLU A 181 -21.18 -6.65 -3.26
CA GLU A 181 -20.76 -8.04 -3.08
C GLU A 181 -19.37 -8.11 -2.43
N GLU A 182 -18.40 -7.30 -2.86
CA GLU A 182 -17.08 -7.27 -2.20
C GLU A 182 -17.20 -6.75 -0.75
N LEU A 183 -18.00 -5.72 -0.49
CA LEU A 183 -18.29 -5.24 0.88
C LEU A 183 -18.94 -6.34 1.73
N ARG A 184 -19.93 -7.07 1.20
CA ARG A 184 -20.55 -8.22 1.87
C ARG A 184 -19.54 -9.32 2.21
N ARG A 185 -18.52 -9.51 1.38
CA ARG A 185 -17.41 -10.46 1.59
C ARG A 185 -16.37 -9.97 2.58
N GLY A 186 -16.49 -8.73 3.05
CA GLY A 186 -15.66 -8.13 4.08
C GLY A 186 -14.54 -7.26 3.55
N ALA A 187 -14.68 -6.70 2.34
CA ALA A 187 -13.77 -5.66 1.86
C ALA A 187 -13.84 -4.41 2.75
N ASP A 188 -12.68 -3.81 3.00
CA ASP A 188 -12.53 -2.58 3.77
C ASP A 188 -12.69 -1.35 2.86
N GLN A 189 -12.38 -1.47 1.58
CA GLN A 189 -12.52 -0.46 0.53
C GLN A 189 -12.80 -1.13 -0.82
N ILE A 190 -13.19 -0.34 -1.83
CA ILE A 190 -13.45 -0.84 -3.18
C ILE A 190 -12.34 -0.39 -4.13
N LYS A 191 -11.73 -1.32 -4.87
CA LYS A 191 -10.81 -1.02 -5.97
C LYS A 191 -11.55 -1.06 -7.30
N VAL A 192 -11.31 -0.05 -8.13
CA VAL A 192 -11.79 0.01 -9.53
C VAL A 192 -10.61 0.17 -10.49
N MET A 193 -10.74 -0.36 -11.70
CA MET A 193 -9.86 -0.11 -12.82
C MET A 193 -10.50 0.97 -13.70
N ALA A 194 -9.98 2.21 -13.61
CA ALA A 194 -10.57 3.37 -14.31
C ALA A 194 -9.74 3.81 -15.52
N GLY A 195 -8.60 3.20 -15.74
CA GLY A 195 -7.73 3.43 -16.91
C GLY A 195 -7.10 2.15 -17.41
N GLY A 196 -6.48 2.21 -18.58
CA GLY A 196 -5.67 1.13 -19.10
C GLY A 196 -4.38 0.93 -18.30
N GLY A 197 -3.71 -0.22 -18.48
CA GLY A 197 -2.53 -0.56 -17.69
C GLY A 197 -1.45 -1.34 -18.42
N VAL A 198 -0.30 -1.47 -17.75
CA VAL A 198 0.87 -2.19 -18.27
C VAL A 198 0.61 -3.69 -18.33
N MET A 199 0.01 -4.25 -17.26
CA MET A 199 -0.07 -5.71 -17.08
C MET A 199 -1.26 -6.39 -17.73
N SER A 200 -2.09 -5.67 -18.48
CA SER A 200 -3.24 -6.23 -19.20
C SER A 200 -2.91 -6.59 -20.64
N PRO A 201 -3.54 -7.68 -21.20
CA PRO A 201 -3.22 -8.17 -22.53
C PRO A 201 -3.88 -7.38 -23.66
N THR A 202 -4.98 -6.70 -23.41
CA THR A 202 -5.89 -6.22 -24.44
C THR A 202 -6.15 -4.72 -24.45
N ASP A 203 -5.93 -4.02 -23.33
CA ASP A 203 -6.21 -2.58 -23.25
C ASP A 203 -4.98 -1.71 -23.60
N ARG A 204 -5.25 -0.45 -23.91
CA ARG A 204 -4.24 0.57 -24.18
C ARG A 204 -4.10 1.45 -22.95
N LEU A 205 -2.87 1.97 -22.70
CA LEU A 205 -2.60 2.87 -21.57
C LEU A 205 -3.49 4.11 -21.53
N GLU A 206 -3.85 4.63 -22.71
CA GLU A 206 -4.65 5.84 -22.86
C GLU A 206 -6.15 5.60 -22.65
N SER A 207 -6.58 4.35 -22.48
CA SER A 207 -8.00 4.03 -22.32
C SER A 207 -8.55 4.66 -21.05
N VAL A 208 -9.65 5.38 -21.17
CA VAL A 208 -10.50 5.76 -20.03
C VAL A 208 -11.52 4.63 -19.88
N GLN A 209 -11.50 4.02 -18.70
CA GLN A 209 -12.36 2.89 -18.39
C GLN A 209 -13.37 3.29 -17.33
N TYR A 210 -14.56 2.73 -17.41
CA TYR A 210 -15.75 3.18 -16.69
C TYR A 210 -16.16 4.63 -16.99
N SER A 211 -17.44 4.80 -17.18
CA SER A 211 -18.08 6.12 -17.24
C SER A 211 -18.20 6.77 -15.86
N LEU A 212 -18.45 8.07 -15.82
CA LEU A 212 -18.76 8.79 -14.58
C LEU A 212 -19.92 8.13 -13.82
N ALA A 213 -20.96 7.66 -14.52
CA ALA A 213 -22.12 7.02 -13.89
C ALA A 213 -21.76 5.69 -13.18
N GLU A 214 -20.88 4.89 -13.78
CA GLU A 214 -20.40 3.63 -13.21
C GLU A 214 -19.51 3.88 -12.00
N LEU A 215 -18.53 4.78 -12.10
CA LEU A 215 -17.67 5.16 -10.97
C LEU A 215 -18.50 5.75 -9.82
N SER A 216 -19.48 6.61 -10.11
CA SER A 216 -20.39 7.16 -9.09
C SER A 216 -21.23 6.08 -8.41
N ALA A 217 -21.60 5.01 -9.14
CA ALA A 217 -22.31 3.87 -8.57
C ALA A 217 -21.44 3.07 -7.57
N ALA A 218 -20.14 2.88 -7.87
CA ALA A 218 -19.18 2.27 -6.95
C ALA A 218 -18.95 3.15 -5.72
N VAL A 219 -18.70 4.46 -5.93
CA VAL A 219 -18.48 5.43 -4.85
C VAL A 219 -19.70 5.52 -3.93
N GLY A 220 -20.92 5.59 -4.50
CA GLY A 220 -22.14 5.61 -3.71
C GLY A 220 -22.36 4.34 -2.88
N ALA A 221 -21.99 3.17 -3.41
CA ALA A 221 -22.06 1.91 -2.67
C ALA A 221 -21.05 1.87 -1.50
N ALA A 222 -19.82 2.31 -1.74
CA ALA A 222 -18.78 2.40 -0.73
C ALA A 222 -19.15 3.41 0.38
N ALA A 223 -19.59 4.62 0.01
CA ALA A 223 -19.99 5.66 0.95
C ALA A 223 -21.16 5.24 1.84
N ALA A 224 -22.16 4.54 1.28
CA ALA A 224 -23.29 3.98 2.05
C ALA A 224 -22.85 2.94 3.10
N SER A 225 -21.66 2.36 2.94
CA SER A 225 -21.06 1.40 3.88
C SER A 225 -19.96 2.04 4.76
N GLY A 226 -19.82 3.38 4.71
CA GLY A 226 -18.83 4.11 5.52
C GLY A 226 -17.38 3.95 5.03
N THR A 227 -17.17 3.59 3.76
CA THR A 227 -15.84 3.41 3.19
C THR A 227 -15.68 4.17 1.86
N TYR A 228 -14.64 3.88 1.10
CA TYR A 228 -14.22 4.65 -0.05
C TYR A 228 -13.82 3.78 -1.25
N VAL A 229 -13.59 4.44 -2.39
CA VAL A 229 -13.07 3.84 -3.62
C VAL A 229 -11.64 4.32 -3.88
N LEU A 230 -10.76 3.41 -4.30
CA LEU A 230 -9.46 3.69 -4.90
C LEU A 230 -9.48 3.28 -6.37
N ALA A 231 -8.81 4.04 -7.24
CA ALA A 231 -8.87 3.85 -8.68
C ALA A 231 -7.47 3.75 -9.31
N HIS A 232 -7.25 2.69 -10.10
CA HIS A 232 -6.14 2.62 -11.04
C HIS A 232 -6.39 3.61 -12.19
N ALA A 233 -5.49 4.56 -12.39
CA ALA A 233 -5.55 5.51 -13.51
C ALA A 233 -4.19 6.13 -13.78
N TYR A 234 -3.76 6.20 -15.05
CA TYR A 234 -2.51 6.84 -15.45
C TYR A 234 -2.71 8.25 -16.02
N THR A 235 -3.73 8.40 -16.88
CA THR A 235 -3.90 9.59 -17.73
C THR A 235 -4.72 10.68 -17.04
N PRO A 236 -4.49 11.94 -17.41
CA PRO A 236 -5.29 13.06 -16.90
C PRO A 236 -6.79 12.86 -17.09
N GLU A 237 -7.20 12.34 -18.24
CA GLU A 237 -8.60 12.12 -18.60
C GLU A 237 -9.28 11.09 -17.69
N ALA A 238 -8.60 9.97 -17.43
CA ALA A 238 -9.09 8.95 -16.49
C ALA A 238 -9.16 9.46 -15.05
N ILE A 239 -8.14 10.21 -14.63
CA ILE A 239 -8.08 10.82 -13.29
C ILE A 239 -9.20 11.85 -13.10
N GLU A 240 -9.46 12.70 -14.10
CA GLU A 240 -10.54 13.70 -14.05
C GLU A 240 -11.91 13.07 -13.80
N VAL A 241 -12.23 11.98 -14.50
CA VAL A 241 -13.48 11.24 -14.29
C VAL A 241 -13.55 10.63 -12.89
N CYS A 242 -12.43 10.07 -12.39
CA CYS A 242 -12.35 9.55 -11.01
C CYS A 242 -12.60 10.64 -9.96
N VAL A 243 -11.97 11.82 -10.12
CA VAL A 243 -12.14 12.95 -9.21
C VAL A 243 -13.59 13.43 -9.22
N ALA A 244 -14.19 13.57 -10.42
CA ALA A 244 -15.58 13.96 -10.57
C ALA A 244 -16.57 12.96 -9.94
N ALA A 245 -16.23 11.67 -9.91
CA ALA A 245 -17.02 10.62 -9.25
C ALA A 245 -16.86 10.60 -7.71
N GLY A 246 -15.85 11.27 -7.15
CA GLY A 246 -15.57 11.27 -5.71
C GLY A 246 -14.68 10.11 -5.26
N VAL A 247 -13.80 9.60 -6.11
CA VAL A 247 -12.79 8.60 -5.76
C VAL A 247 -11.81 9.20 -4.75
N ARG A 248 -11.47 8.45 -3.68
CA ARG A 248 -10.60 8.94 -2.59
C ARG A 248 -9.13 8.96 -2.95
N SER A 249 -8.62 7.95 -3.68
CA SER A 249 -7.23 7.91 -4.10
C SER A 249 -7.07 7.43 -5.53
N ILE A 250 -6.16 8.09 -6.23
CA ILE A 250 -5.65 7.68 -7.54
C ILE A 250 -4.38 6.87 -7.30
N GLU A 251 -4.36 5.69 -7.86
CA GLU A 251 -3.21 4.81 -7.85
C GLU A 251 -2.42 5.03 -9.15
N HIS A 252 -1.10 5.10 -9.03
CA HIS A 252 -0.14 5.37 -10.11
C HIS A 252 -0.09 6.84 -10.53
N GLY A 253 -1.03 7.32 -11.33
CA GLY A 253 -1.08 8.73 -11.76
C GLY A 253 0.16 9.22 -12.52
N ASN A 254 0.91 8.32 -13.18
CA ASN A 254 2.24 8.62 -13.73
C ASN A 254 2.22 9.70 -14.83
N LEU A 255 1.09 9.89 -15.51
CA LEU A 255 0.93 10.90 -16.57
C LEU A 255 0.17 12.14 -16.10
N LEU A 256 0.07 12.37 -14.79
CA LEU A 256 -0.64 13.49 -14.18
C LEU A 256 -0.10 14.84 -14.70
N ASN A 257 -1.01 15.74 -15.04
CA ASN A 257 -0.71 17.13 -15.42
C ASN A 257 -1.18 18.14 -14.35
N GLU A 258 -0.69 19.38 -14.44
CA GLU A 258 -1.02 20.42 -13.45
C GLU A 258 -2.52 20.76 -13.33
N PRO A 259 -3.32 20.86 -14.42
CA PRO A 259 -4.74 21.14 -14.28
C PRO A 259 -5.46 20.09 -13.45
N VAL A 260 -5.22 18.80 -13.72
CA VAL A 260 -5.87 17.69 -13.02
C VAL A 260 -5.32 17.53 -11.60
N ALA A 261 -4.02 17.80 -11.37
CA ALA A 261 -3.46 17.86 -10.01
C ALA A 261 -4.16 18.91 -9.13
N ARG A 262 -4.48 20.09 -9.69
CA ARG A 262 -5.28 21.10 -8.98
C ARG A 262 -6.70 20.63 -8.66
N LEU A 263 -7.35 19.90 -9.56
CA LEU A 263 -8.67 19.29 -9.30
C LEU A 263 -8.57 18.25 -8.16
N MET A 264 -7.56 17.40 -8.19
CA MET A 264 -7.31 16.43 -7.10
C MET A 264 -7.13 17.13 -5.75
N ALA A 265 -6.31 18.20 -5.70
CA ALA A 265 -6.05 18.95 -4.47
C ALA A 265 -7.34 19.60 -3.93
N GLN A 266 -8.15 20.19 -4.79
CA GLN A 266 -9.45 20.82 -4.43
C GLN A 266 -10.45 19.78 -3.91
N ALA A 267 -10.48 18.59 -4.51
CA ALA A 267 -11.35 17.48 -4.10
C ALA A 267 -10.84 16.73 -2.85
N GLY A 268 -9.59 16.96 -2.44
CA GLY A 268 -8.95 16.19 -1.38
C GLY A 268 -8.58 14.76 -1.78
N THR A 269 -8.50 14.47 -3.08
CA THR A 269 -8.11 13.16 -3.62
C THR A 269 -6.62 12.94 -3.43
N PHE A 270 -6.24 11.77 -2.90
CA PHE A 270 -4.85 11.37 -2.68
C PHE A 270 -4.22 10.81 -3.97
N LEU A 271 -2.88 10.86 -4.04
CA LEU A 271 -2.08 10.13 -5.03
C LEU A 271 -1.23 9.06 -4.36
N VAL A 272 -1.21 7.83 -4.90
CA VAL A 272 -0.33 6.73 -4.49
C VAL A 272 0.47 6.29 -5.72
N PRO A 273 1.74 6.70 -5.86
CA PRO A 273 2.45 6.70 -7.16
C PRO A 273 3.04 5.37 -7.62
N THR A 274 3.36 4.45 -6.72
CA THR A 274 3.87 3.10 -7.03
C THR A 274 5.06 3.05 -8.02
N LEU A 275 6.06 3.91 -7.83
CA LEU A 275 7.18 4.07 -8.77
C LEU A 275 8.04 2.81 -8.90
N VAL A 276 8.23 2.10 -7.78
CA VAL A 276 9.13 0.95 -7.70
C VAL A 276 8.70 -0.22 -8.59
N THR A 277 7.39 -0.42 -8.81
CA THR A 277 6.92 -1.51 -9.66
C THR A 277 7.40 -1.32 -11.10
N TYR A 278 7.37 -0.09 -11.63
CA TYR A 278 7.83 0.19 -13.00
C TYR A 278 9.34 0.07 -13.12
N GLU A 279 10.11 0.52 -12.12
CA GLU A 279 11.56 0.33 -12.07
C GLU A 279 11.88 -1.18 -12.14
N LYS A 280 11.23 -2.00 -11.36
CA LYS A 280 11.51 -3.44 -11.29
C LYS A 280 10.95 -4.23 -12.48
N LEU A 281 9.82 -3.84 -13.02
CA LEU A 281 9.32 -4.41 -14.29
C LEU A 281 10.28 -4.15 -15.45
N TYR A 282 10.87 -2.96 -15.50
CA TYR A 282 11.87 -2.64 -16.52
C TYR A 282 13.16 -3.44 -16.33
N GLU A 283 13.65 -3.57 -15.10
CA GLU A 283 14.90 -4.24 -14.78
C GLU A 283 14.81 -5.77 -14.87
N GLN A 284 13.69 -6.37 -14.46
CA GLN A 284 13.59 -7.82 -14.20
C GLN A 284 12.44 -8.49 -14.96
N GLY A 285 11.55 -7.72 -15.58
CA GLY A 285 10.29 -8.24 -16.12
C GLY A 285 10.50 -9.32 -17.19
N GLU A 286 11.48 -9.16 -18.09
CA GLU A 286 11.80 -10.14 -19.12
C GLU A 286 12.26 -11.47 -18.53
N GLU A 287 13.16 -11.44 -17.54
CA GLU A 287 13.65 -12.64 -16.82
C GLU A 287 12.53 -13.34 -16.03
N LEU A 288 11.55 -12.57 -15.56
CA LEU A 288 10.39 -13.06 -14.81
C LEU A 288 9.23 -13.54 -15.71
N GLY A 289 9.41 -13.51 -17.02
CA GLY A 289 8.44 -14.02 -17.98
C GLY A 289 7.31 -13.04 -18.33
N ILE A 290 7.45 -11.76 -18.03
CA ILE A 290 6.47 -10.74 -18.43
C ILE A 290 6.47 -10.60 -19.96
N PRO A 291 5.30 -10.66 -20.62
CA PRO A 291 5.22 -10.53 -22.07
C PRO A 291 5.84 -9.23 -22.59
N ARG A 292 6.60 -9.31 -23.66
CA ARG A 292 7.29 -8.14 -24.26
C ARG A 292 6.32 -6.99 -24.55
N ALA A 293 5.11 -7.30 -25.06
CA ALA A 293 4.09 -6.29 -25.33
C ALA A 293 3.67 -5.47 -24.09
N ASN A 294 3.77 -6.07 -22.90
CA ASN A 294 3.51 -5.38 -21.64
C ASN A 294 4.70 -4.47 -21.29
N LEU A 295 5.93 -4.97 -21.44
CA LEU A 295 7.15 -4.19 -21.15
C LEU A 295 7.31 -2.98 -22.08
N ASP A 296 6.88 -3.10 -23.35
CA ASP A 296 6.93 -1.99 -24.31
C ASP A 296 6.05 -0.79 -23.90
N LYS A 297 5.05 -0.99 -23.02
CA LYS A 297 4.22 0.08 -22.44
C LYS A 297 4.95 0.90 -21.37
N LEU A 298 6.06 0.42 -20.80
CA LEU A 298 6.72 1.01 -19.64
C LEU A 298 7.38 2.37 -19.93
N GLY A 299 7.94 2.57 -21.12
CA GLY A 299 8.82 3.72 -21.42
C GLY A 299 8.18 5.07 -21.09
N ALA A 300 6.93 5.28 -21.51
CA ALA A 300 6.21 6.55 -21.25
C ALA A 300 5.89 6.77 -19.76
N ILE A 301 5.84 5.70 -18.96
CA ILE A 301 5.40 5.76 -17.56
C ILE A 301 6.58 5.99 -16.62
N ILE A 302 7.71 5.34 -16.85
CA ILE A 302 8.90 5.42 -15.98
C ILE A 302 9.42 6.85 -15.92
N ASP A 303 9.65 7.46 -17.08
CA ASP A 303 10.22 8.82 -17.17
C ASP A 303 9.28 9.89 -16.58
N ALA A 304 7.96 9.67 -16.67
CA ALA A 304 6.95 10.61 -16.19
C ALA A 304 6.70 10.49 -14.67
N GLY A 305 6.94 9.32 -14.05
CA GLY A 305 6.52 9.02 -12.69
C GLY A 305 7.03 10.00 -11.62
N VAL A 306 8.35 10.25 -11.55
CA VAL A 306 8.91 11.21 -10.57
C VAL A 306 8.46 12.64 -10.87
N ASN A 307 8.26 12.99 -12.16
CA ASN A 307 7.75 14.31 -12.52
C ASN A 307 6.30 14.50 -12.10
N SER A 308 5.45 13.46 -12.21
CA SER A 308 4.06 13.54 -11.73
C SER A 308 3.97 13.82 -10.23
N LEU A 309 4.92 13.28 -9.43
CA LEU A 309 5.02 13.61 -8.00
C LEU A 309 5.35 15.08 -7.75
N ARG A 310 6.27 15.66 -8.55
CA ARG A 310 6.59 17.09 -8.43
C ARG A 310 5.39 17.97 -8.77
N ILE A 311 4.63 17.61 -9.81
CA ILE A 311 3.38 18.27 -10.20
C ILE A 311 2.34 18.15 -9.07
N ALA A 312 2.11 16.94 -8.55
CA ALA A 312 1.16 16.69 -7.46
C ALA A 312 1.52 17.50 -6.20
N ARG A 313 2.81 17.47 -5.79
CA ARG A 313 3.32 18.24 -4.65
C ARG A 313 3.12 19.74 -4.87
N GLY A 314 3.45 20.26 -6.05
CA GLY A 314 3.30 21.69 -6.40
C GLY A 314 1.85 22.17 -6.38
N ALA A 315 0.90 21.28 -6.69
CA ALA A 315 -0.53 21.56 -6.62
C ALA A 315 -1.13 21.39 -5.22
N GLY A 316 -0.40 20.82 -4.25
CA GLY A 316 -0.89 20.58 -2.89
C GLY A 316 -1.68 19.27 -2.73
N VAL A 317 -1.52 18.32 -3.65
CA VAL A 317 -2.11 16.97 -3.53
C VAL A 317 -1.45 16.22 -2.37
N LYS A 318 -2.23 15.56 -1.55
CA LYS A 318 -1.72 14.63 -0.53
C LYS A 318 -1.17 13.38 -1.19
N ILE A 319 0.13 13.11 -0.98
CA ILE A 319 0.82 11.98 -1.59
C ILE A 319 1.06 10.89 -0.54
N GLY A 320 0.50 9.71 -0.79
CA GLY A 320 0.78 8.50 -0.05
C GLY A 320 1.94 7.70 -0.64
N SER A 321 2.16 6.49 -0.16
CA SER A 321 3.20 5.56 -0.62
C SER A 321 2.60 4.18 -0.82
N GLY A 322 2.89 3.56 -1.96
CA GLY A 322 2.46 2.21 -2.30
C GLY A 322 3.43 1.57 -3.28
N SER A 323 3.64 0.26 -3.17
CA SER A 323 4.69 -0.42 -3.94
C SER A 323 4.20 -1.13 -5.20
N ASP A 324 3.02 -1.72 -5.18
CA ASP A 324 2.42 -2.46 -6.31
C ASP A 324 3.31 -3.56 -6.91
N LEU A 325 4.15 -4.17 -6.10
CA LEU A 325 5.12 -5.16 -6.55
C LEU A 325 4.51 -6.55 -6.70
N LEU A 326 4.90 -7.25 -7.76
CA LEU A 326 4.39 -8.56 -8.15
C LEU A 326 5.44 -9.66 -7.93
N GLY A 327 5.02 -10.82 -7.47
CA GLY A 327 5.85 -12.00 -7.34
C GLY A 327 7.18 -11.75 -6.60
N PRO A 328 8.31 -12.23 -7.14
CA PRO A 328 9.62 -12.08 -6.50
C PRO A 328 10.10 -10.63 -6.34
N MET A 329 9.56 -9.68 -7.12
CA MET A 329 9.93 -8.25 -7.02
C MET A 329 9.54 -7.64 -5.66
N ARG A 330 8.67 -8.28 -4.88
CA ARG A 330 8.21 -7.79 -3.56
C ARG A 330 9.34 -7.52 -2.56
N VAL A 331 10.50 -8.11 -2.74
CA VAL A 331 11.68 -7.85 -1.87
C VAL A 331 12.13 -6.38 -1.93
N HIS A 332 11.76 -5.65 -2.98
CA HIS A 332 12.11 -4.25 -3.19
C HIS A 332 11.11 -3.25 -2.58
N GLN A 333 10.18 -3.68 -1.74
CA GLN A 333 9.07 -2.87 -1.20
C GLN A 333 9.51 -1.52 -0.60
N GLY A 334 10.56 -1.50 0.21
CA GLY A 334 11.09 -0.27 0.81
C GLY A 334 11.75 0.69 -0.18
N ARG A 335 12.09 0.24 -1.40
CA ARG A 335 12.70 1.07 -2.45
C ARG A 335 11.79 2.21 -2.90
N GLU A 336 10.47 2.04 -2.83
CA GLU A 336 9.49 3.08 -3.15
C GLU A 336 9.76 4.39 -2.39
N ILE A 337 10.11 4.29 -1.09
CA ILE A 337 10.36 5.46 -0.24
C ILE A 337 11.58 6.26 -0.76
N ALA A 338 12.64 5.55 -1.18
CA ALA A 338 13.83 6.20 -1.75
C ALA A 338 13.54 6.85 -3.12
N LEU A 339 12.67 6.27 -3.93
CA LEU A 339 12.24 6.87 -5.20
C LEU A 339 11.40 8.13 -4.96
N GLN A 340 10.45 8.08 -4.05
CA GLN A 340 9.63 9.23 -3.68
C GLN A 340 10.46 10.38 -3.09
N ALA A 341 11.53 10.06 -2.37
CA ALA A 341 12.42 11.06 -1.78
C ALA A 341 13.06 11.99 -2.82
N GLN A 342 13.19 11.57 -4.09
CA GLN A 342 13.67 12.42 -5.19
C GLN A 342 12.77 13.64 -5.48
N ALA A 343 11.48 13.52 -5.13
CA ALA A 343 10.51 14.58 -5.30
C ALA A 343 10.08 15.21 -3.96
N LEU A 344 9.99 14.42 -2.89
CA LEU A 344 9.44 14.84 -1.59
C LEU A 344 10.51 15.21 -0.56
N GLY A 345 11.77 14.79 -0.77
CA GLY A 345 12.80 14.73 0.27
C GLY A 345 12.58 13.52 1.19
N ALA A 346 13.62 13.09 1.92
CA ALA A 346 13.58 11.88 2.74
C ALA A 346 12.47 11.92 3.82
N ALA A 347 12.41 13.01 4.59
CA ALA A 347 11.36 13.19 5.62
C ALA A 347 9.95 13.17 4.99
N GLY A 348 9.77 13.81 3.82
CA GLY A 348 8.49 13.83 3.11
C GLY A 348 8.06 12.44 2.64
N ALA A 349 8.99 11.62 2.13
CA ALA A 349 8.72 10.26 1.69
C ALA A 349 8.38 9.32 2.88
N ILE A 350 9.08 9.47 4.02
CA ILE A 350 8.75 8.72 5.23
C ILE A 350 7.36 9.13 5.76
N VAL A 351 7.03 10.43 5.74
CA VAL A 351 5.69 10.91 6.12
C VAL A 351 4.61 10.37 5.16
N ALA A 352 4.90 10.26 3.85
CA ALA A 352 3.99 9.63 2.88
C ALA A 352 3.73 8.15 3.24
N ALA A 353 4.77 7.40 3.60
CA ALA A 353 4.71 5.99 3.98
C ALA A 353 4.26 5.74 5.44
N THR A 354 3.86 6.77 6.18
CA THR A 354 3.40 6.66 7.57
C THR A 354 2.13 7.48 7.79
N ARG A 355 2.24 8.74 8.23
CA ARG A 355 1.10 9.60 8.56
C ARG A 355 0.14 9.82 7.41
N THR A 356 0.63 10.16 6.21
CA THR A 356 -0.26 10.44 5.08
C THR A 356 -1.01 9.18 4.64
N ASN A 357 -0.36 8.02 4.65
CA ASN A 357 -1.04 6.76 4.40
C ASN A 357 -2.07 6.43 5.49
N ALA A 358 -1.78 6.70 6.77
CA ALA A 358 -2.76 6.50 7.83
C ALA A 358 -4.01 7.38 7.62
N GLU A 359 -3.83 8.66 7.23
CA GLU A 359 -4.92 9.57 6.85
C GLU A 359 -5.70 9.04 5.65
N LEU A 360 -5.01 8.58 4.59
CA LEU A 360 -5.62 7.99 3.41
C LEU A 360 -6.51 6.79 3.78
N LEU A 361 -6.01 5.92 4.65
CA LEU A 361 -6.71 4.71 5.07
C LEU A 361 -7.81 4.97 6.12
N GLY A 362 -7.88 6.19 6.68
CA GLY A 362 -8.83 6.56 7.74
C GLY A 362 -8.50 5.92 9.09
N ILE A 363 -7.24 5.66 9.37
CA ILE A 363 -6.73 5.03 10.60
C ILE A 363 -5.70 5.90 11.33
N ASP A 364 -5.64 7.19 11.00
CA ASP A 364 -4.68 8.14 11.58
C ASP A 364 -4.89 8.38 13.08
N ALA A 365 -6.09 8.14 13.60
CA ALA A 365 -6.33 8.09 15.05
C ALA A 365 -5.62 6.91 15.74
N GLU A 366 -5.36 5.82 15.01
CA GLU A 366 -4.82 4.57 15.54
C GLU A 366 -3.30 4.42 15.36
N THR A 367 -2.75 4.88 14.23
CA THR A 367 -1.35 4.64 13.84
C THR A 367 -0.81 5.72 12.89
N GLY A 368 0.40 5.55 12.37
CA GLY A 368 1.04 6.42 11.39
C GLY A 368 1.95 7.50 11.98
N THR A 369 1.91 7.71 13.30
CA THR A 369 2.81 8.62 14.03
C THR A 369 3.18 8.04 15.39
N ILE A 370 4.30 8.49 15.97
CA ILE A 370 4.70 8.13 17.34
C ILE A 370 4.11 9.16 18.29
N GLU A 371 2.94 8.85 18.81
CA GLU A 371 2.22 9.71 19.78
C GLU A 371 1.58 8.85 20.89
N PRO A 372 1.50 9.36 22.13
CA PRO A 372 0.82 8.65 23.21
C PRO A 372 -0.63 8.31 22.86
N GLY A 373 -1.04 7.09 23.18
CA GLY A 373 -2.38 6.54 22.90
C GLY A 373 -2.48 5.78 21.58
N LYS A 374 -1.61 6.02 20.61
CA LYS A 374 -1.58 5.27 19.33
C LYS A 374 -1.03 3.86 19.50
N ALA A 375 -1.34 3.00 18.56
CA ALA A 375 -0.80 1.65 18.50
C ALA A 375 0.73 1.68 18.46
N ALA A 376 1.36 0.78 19.20
CA ALA A 376 2.82 0.61 19.18
C ALA A 376 3.22 -0.16 17.91
N ASP A 377 3.01 0.48 16.75
CA ASP A 377 3.46 0.07 15.43
C ASP A 377 4.74 0.88 15.13
N LEU A 378 5.92 0.26 15.33
CA LEU A 378 7.20 0.94 15.37
C LEU A 378 8.27 0.13 14.63
N ILE A 379 9.22 0.83 14.00
CA ILE A 379 10.45 0.23 13.46
C ILE A 379 11.67 1.00 13.94
N ALA A 380 12.76 0.29 14.23
CA ALA A 380 14.06 0.89 14.44
C ALA A 380 15.01 0.51 13.31
N VAL A 381 15.59 1.51 12.66
CA VAL A 381 16.49 1.39 11.51
C VAL A 381 17.91 1.70 11.94
N ASP A 382 18.85 0.86 11.59
CA ASP A 382 20.28 1.10 11.82
C ASP A 382 20.78 2.22 10.90
N GLY A 383 21.17 3.36 11.50
CA GLY A 383 21.57 4.58 10.80
C GLY A 383 20.45 5.63 10.72
N ASP A 384 20.62 6.57 9.79
CA ASP A 384 19.75 7.74 9.63
C ASP A 384 18.99 7.70 8.28
N PRO A 385 17.74 7.21 8.24
CA PRO A 385 16.94 7.17 7.03
C PRO A 385 16.44 8.57 6.56
N LEU A 386 16.60 9.61 7.38
CA LEU A 386 16.32 10.98 6.96
C LEU A 386 17.47 11.57 6.14
N ALA A 387 18.70 11.06 6.34
CA ALA A 387 19.84 11.37 5.49
C ALA A 387 19.91 10.43 4.26
N ASP A 388 19.65 9.14 4.47
CA ASP A 388 19.65 8.11 3.41
C ASP A 388 18.37 7.25 3.48
N PRO A 389 17.31 7.60 2.73
CA PRO A 389 16.07 6.81 2.69
C PRO A 389 16.26 5.43 2.05
N GLY A 390 17.38 5.16 1.37
CA GLY A 390 17.74 3.85 0.85
C GLY A 390 17.92 2.78 1.93
N LEU A 391 18.23 3.16 3.17
CA LEU A 391 18.32 2.25 4.31
C LEU A 391 17.00 1.48 4.56
N LEU A 392 15.85 2.07 4.22
CA LEU A 392 14.54 1.43 4.34
C LEU A 392 14.28 0.34 3.28
N ALA A 393 15.10 0.29 2.24
CA ALA A 393 15.04 -0.77 1.23
C ALA A 393 15.81 -2.04 1.62
N ASP A 394 16.63 -1.98 2.67
CA ASP A 394 17.41 -3.11 3.18
C ASP A 394 16.81 -3.64 4.50
N PRO A 395 16.10 -4.79 4.49
CA PRO A 395 15.56 -5.39 5.71
C PRO A 395 16.63 -5.77 6.74
N GLY A 396 17.89 -5.91 6.33
CA GLY A 396 19.03 -6.15 7.22
C GLY A 396 19.32 -4.97 8.16
N ARG A 397 18.90 -3.75 7.79
CA ARG A 397 19.03 -2.55 8.59
C ARG A 397 17.93 -2.39 9.65
N LEU A 398 16.88 -3.22 9.61
CA LEU A 398 15.84 -3.19 10.65
C LEU A 398 16.32 -3.90 11.90
N ARG A 399 16.59 -3.14 12.97
CA ARG A 399 16.95 -3.65 14.29
C ARG A 399 15.72 -4.11 15.07
N LEU A 400 14.59 -3.44 14.88
CA LEU A 400 13.32 -3.75 15.54
C LEU A 400 12.17 -3.60 14.56
N VAL A 401 11.24 -4.55 14.59
CA VAL A 401 9.90 -4.39 14.02
C VAL A 401 8.88 -4.76 15.09
N MET A 402 8.05 -3.81 15.47
CA MET A 402 7.01 -3.97 16.47
C MET A 402 5.65 -3.61 15.86
N ARG A 403 4.65 -4.47 16.05
CA ARG A 403 3.26 -4.22 15.65
C ARG A 403 2.34 -4.47 16.84
N ALA A 404 1.49 -3.48 17.15
CA ALA A 404 0.59 -3.51 18.31
C ALA A 404 1.32 -3.96 19.59
N GLY A 405 2.52 -3.40 19.84
CA GLY A 405 3.34 -3.70 21.01
C GLY A 405 4.03 -5.07 21.00
N ARG A 406 3.75 -5.91 20.01
CA ARG A 406 4.38 -7.22 19.84
C ARG A 406 5.60 -7.09 18.94
N THR A 407 6.74 -7.52 19.43
CA THR A 407 8.00 -7.56 18.67
C THR A 407 8.00 -8.75 17.72
N HIS A 408 8.25 -8.50 16.44
CA HIS A 408 8.36 -9.50 15.37
C HIS A 408 9.82 -9.69 14.93
N ILE A 409 10.59 -8.60 14.92
CA ILE A 409 12.05 -8.63 14.72
C ILE A 409 12.68 -7.93 15.91
N ASP A 410 13.71 -8.56 16.48
CA ASP A 410 14.60 -8.00 17.50
C ASP A 410 16.03 -8.41 17.17
N ARG A 411 16.82 -7.46 16.70
CA ARG A 411 18.25 -7.60 16.41
C ARG A 411 19.06 -6.58 17.20
N THR A 412 18.61 -6.30 18.43
CA THR A 412 19.19 -5.26 19.29
C THR A 412 20.19 -5.82 20.31
N GLY A 413 20.30 -7.15 20.40
CA GLY A 413 21.23 -7.86 21.30
C GLY A 413 22.49 -8.33 20.63
#